data_62e5829c0c6cf4a8737129f5b7f48630
#
_entry.id   62e5829c0c6cf4a8737129f5b7f48630
#
_cell.length_a   1.000
_cell.length_b   1.000
_cell.length_c   1.000
_cell.angle_alpha   90.00
_cell.angle_beta   90.00
_cell.angle_gamma   90.00
#
_symmetry.space_group_name_H-M   'P 1'
#
loop_
_entity.id
_entity.type
_entity.pdbx_description
1 polymer ?
#
loop_
_entity_poly.entity_id
_entity_poly.type
_entity_poly.pdbx_seq_one_letter_code
_entity_poly.pdbx_strand_id
1 'polypeptide(L)'
;IELAKKLDAEIISADAFQVYKYMNIGTAKVREDETENIKHHMIDVYDVDSNIDVKKYQEDARKILNSLLLKNKNIIICGGTGLYIKALLYDYKFQEETLNNKYDNMSLEELQKLLPKDSLVDKNNKRRVVRFLEKLDNGIKSEKSNKLYDFYMIGLTKDREEIYNKINLRVDEM
;
A
#
# COMPACT_ATOMS: atom_id res chain seq x y z
N ILE A 1 -16.15 -0.04 -9.66
CA ILE A 1 -16.68 0.39 -10.97
C ILE A 1 -18.10 0.97 -10.79
N GLU A 2 -19.06 0.24 -10.24
CA GLU A 2 -20.42 0.75 -10.00
C GLU A 2 -20.47 2.10 -9.27
N LEU A 3 -19.66 2.27 -8.20
CA LEU A 3 -19.59 3.54 -7.49
C LEU A 3 -18.94 4.63 -8.35
N ALA A 4 -17.92 4.29 -9.13
CA ALA A 4 -17.25 5.23 -10.02
C ALA A 4 -18.19 5.76 -11.10
N LYS A 5 -19.04 4.91 -11.67
CA LYS A 5 -20.09 5.34 -12.61
C LYS A 5 -21.06 6.34 -11.97
N LYS A 6 -21.56 6.02 -10.76
CA LYS A 6 -22.51 6.87 -10.05
C LYS A 6 -21.95 8.25 -9.68
N LEU A 7 -20.65 8.32 -9.44
CA LEU A 7 -19.96 9.53 -9.02
C LEU A 7 -19.24 10.27 -10.17
N ASP A 8 -19.29 9.77 -11.40
CA ASP A 8 -18.41 10.21 -12.50
C ASP A 8 -16.94 10.28 -12.03
N ALA A 9 -16.45 9.22 -11.41
CA ALA A 9 -15.14 9.16 -10.79
C ALA A 9 -14.14 8.34 -11.62
N GLU A 10 -12.85 8.68 -11.47
CA GLU A 10 -11.75 7.84 -11.91
C GLU A 10 -11.15 7.07 -10.71
N ILE A 11 -10.55 5.92 -10.99
CA ILE A 11 -10.02 5.01 -9.95
C ILE A 11 -8.50 5.11 -9.92
N ILE A 12 -7.91 5.22 -8.72
CA ILE A 12 -6.47 5.05 -8.48
C ILE A 12 -6.26 3.76 -7.70
N SER A 13 -5.56 2.79 -8.30
CA SER A 13 -5.23 1.53 -7.62
C SER A 13 -4.17 1.76 -6.53
N ALA A 14 -4.44 1.23 -5.33
CA ALA A 14 -3.50 1.16 -4.21
C ALA A 14 -3.11 -0.28 -3.93
N ASP A 15 -2.68 -1.00 -4.96
CA ASP A 15 -2.21 -2.37 -4.90
C ASP A 15 -0.74 -2.46 -5.32
N ALA A 16 0.10 -3.09 -4.49
CA ALA A 16 1.55 -3.15 -4.69
C ALA A 16 1.98 -4.09 -5.84
N PHE A 17 1.08 -4.92 -6.35
CA PHE A 17 1.38 -5.85 -7.42
C PHE A 17 0.68 -5.50 -8.74
N GLN A 18 -0.51 -4.93 -8.70
CA GLN A 18 -1.22 -4.50 -9.91
C GLN A 18 -0.53 -3.34 -10.64
N VAL A 19 0.40 -2.66 -9.99
CA VAL A 19 1.22 -1.60 -10.61
C VAL A 19 2.17 -2.12 -11.69
N TYR A 20 2.54 -3.42 -11.64
CA TYR A 20 3.47 -4.02 -12.59
C TYR A 20 2.75 -4.53 -13.83
N LYS A 21 3.33 -4.24 -15.01
CA LYS A 21 2.88 -4.79 -16.29
C LYS A 21 2.98 -6.32 -16.29
N TYR A 22 2.12 -6.97 -17.06
CA TYR A 22 2.10 -8.42 -17.30
C TYR A 22 1.76 -9.29 -16.09
N MET A 23 1.70 -8.75 -14.89
CA MET A 23 1.26 -9.49 -13.70
C MET A 23 -0.28 -9.47 -13.60
N ASN A 24 -0.96 -10.16 -14.52
CA ASN A 24 -2.41 -10.03 -14.67
C ASN A 24 -3.19 -11.05 -13.84
N ILE A 25 -2.83 -12.33 -13.93
CA ILE A 25 -3.59 -13.44 -13.33
C ILE A 25 -3.47 -13.42 -11.81
N GLY A 26 -2.29 -13.67 -11.26
CA GLY A 26 -2.09 -13.80 -9.81
C GLY A 26 -2.37 -12.55 -8.98
N THR A 27 -2.53 -11.38 -9.62
CA THR A 27 -2.94 -10.14 -8.96
C THR A 27 -4.42 -9.85 -9.14
N ALA A 28 -5.12 -10.68 -9.91
CA ALA A 28 -6.51 -10.46 -10.35
C ALA A 28 -6.74 -9.02 -10.81
N LYS A 29 -5.87 -8.58 -11.71
CA LYS A 29 -5.95 -7.26 -12.31
C LYS A 29 -7.24 -7.11 -13.11
N VAL A 30 -7.90 -5.97 -12.98
CA VAL A 30 -9.06 -5.66 -13.80
C VAL A 30 -8.67 -5.68 -15.28
N ARG A 31 -9.43 -6.41 -16.09
CA ARG A 31 -9.25 -6.45 -17.54
C ARG A 31 -9.92 -5.25 -18.20
N GLU A 32 -9.51 -4.93 -19.41
CA GLU A 32 -10.03 -3.78 -20.15
C GLU A 32 -11.55 -3.87 -20.38
N ASP A 33 -12.06 -5.07 -20.70
CA ASP A 33 -13.48 -5.33 -20.86
C ASP A 33 -14.30 -5.20 -19.55
N GLU A 34 -13.65 -5.36 -18.40
CA GLU A 34 -14.26 -5.24 -17.06
C GLU A 34 -14.27 -3.79 -16.55
N THR A 35 -13.47 -2.90 -17.12
CA THR A 35 -13.37 -1.50 -16.66
C THR A 35 -14.64 -0.69 -16.92
N GLU A 36 -15.46 -1.10 -17.87
CA GLU A 36 -16.69 -0.41 -18.30
C GLU A 36 -16.46 1.08 -18.61
N ASN A 37 -15.35 1.38 -19.26
CA ASN A 37 -14.86 2.71 -19.60
C ASN A 37 -14.49 3.60 -18.39
N ILE A 38 -14.45 3.08 -17.18
CA ILE A 38 -13.92 3.80 -16.03
C ILE A 38 -12.38 3.76 -16.09
N LYS A 39 -11.78 4.93 -16.08
CA LYS A 39 -10.33 5.04 -16.13
C LYS A 39 -9.70 4.60 -14.80
N HIS A 40 -8.78 3.63 -14.91
CA HIS A 40 -7.99 3.14 -13.79
C HIS A 40 -6.55 3.66 -13.92
N HIS A 41 -6.03 4.22 -12.85
CA HIS A 41 -4.67 4.70 -12.74
C HIS A 41 -3.87 3.80 -11.80
N MET A 42 -2.55 3.83 -11.92
CA MET A 42 -1.62 3.03 -11.14
C MET A 42 -1.82 1.52 -11.35
N ILE A 43 -2.26 1.14 -12.55
CA ILE A 43 -2.29 -0.23 -13.05
C ILE A 43 -1.39 -0.28 -14.28
N ASP A 44 -0.56 -1.32 -14.42
CA ASP A 44 0.36 -1.51 -15.56
C ASP A 44 1.32 -0.32 -15.83
N VAL A 45 1.77 0.34 -14.79
CA VAL A 45 2.62 1.55 -14.93
C VAL A 45 4.11 1.26 -14.90
N TYR A 46 4.53 0.14 -14.32
CA TYR A 46 5.94 -0.20 -14.15
C TYR A 46 6.28 -1.54 -14.79
N ASP A 47 7.50 -1.68 -15.27
CA ASP A 47 8.02 -2.95 -15.75
C ASP A 47 8.36 -3.87 -14.57
N VAL A 48 8.27 -5.19 -14.77
CA VAL A 48 8.40 -6.19 -13.69
C VAL A 48 9.81 -6.22 -13.06
N ASP A 49 10.82 -5.77 -13.77
CA ASP A 49 12.19 -5.64 -13.31
C ASP A 49 12.45 -4.31 -12.57
N SER A 50 11.48 -3.41 -12.58
CA SER A 50 11.57 -2.14 -11.88
C SER A 50 11.51 -2.34 -10.36
N ASN A 51 12.50 -1.80 -9.65
CA ASN A 51 12.48 -1.82 -8.19
C ASN A 51 11.64 -0.67 -7.66
N ILE A 52 10.33 -0.88 -7.57
CA ILE A 52 9.39 0.15 -7.13
C ILE A 52 9.17 0.05 -5.62
N ASP A 53 9.47 1.15 -4.95
CA ASP A 53 9.18 1.33 -3.55
C ASP A 53 7.92 2.19 -3.32
N VAL A 54 7.52 2.29 -2.07
CA VAL A 54 6.35 3.08 -1.68
C VAL A 54 6.54 4.58 -1.90
N LYS A 55 7.78 5.09 -1.92
CA LYS A 55 8.10 6.50 -2.21
C LYS A 55 7.82 6.82 -3.68
N LYS A 56 8.28 5.96 -4.58
CA LYS A 56 8.00 6.09 -6.02
C LYS A 56 6.51 6.04 -6.32
N TYR A 57 5.79 5.07 -5.71
CA TYR A 57 4.33 5.03 -5.81
C TYR A 57 3.68 6.33 -5.31
N GLN A 58 4.09 6.84 -4.15
CA GLN A 58 3.55 8.08 -3.58
C GLN A 58 3.71 9.25 -4.56
N GLU A 59 4.90 9.43 -5.11
CA GLU A 59 5.20 10.52 -6.03
C GLU A 59 4.31 10.47 -7.28
N ASP A 60 4.20 9.32 -7.90
CA ASP A 60 3.47 9.18 -9.15
C ASP A 60 1.95 9.20 -8.93
N ALA A 61 1.45 8.53 -7.90
CA ALA A 61 0.04 8.55 -7.55
C ALA A 61 -0.43 9.95 -7.12
N ARG A 62 0.40 10.74 -6.41
CA ARG A 62 0.07 12.13 -6.07
C ARG A 62 0.02 13.05 -7.28
N LYS A 63 0.89 12.87 -8.28
CA LYS A 63 0.80 13.62 -9.53
C LYS A 63 -0.54 13.39 -10.21
N ILE A 64 -0.98 12.14 -10.27
CA ILE A 64 -2.27 11.76 -10.84
C ILE A 64 -3.42 12.35 -10.02
N LEU A 65 -3.42 12.13 -8.71
CA LEU A 65 -4.44 12.64 -7.78
C LEU A 65 -4.62 14.16 -7.94
N ASN A 66 -3.52 14.92 -7.89
CA ASN A 66 -3.57 16.37 -8.00
C ASN A 66 -4.05 16.83 -9.38
N SER A 67 -3.66 16.14 -10.45
CA SER A 67 -4.15 16.41 -11.81
C SER A 67 -5.65 16.21 -11.93
N LEU A 68 -6.20 15.18 -11.28
CA LEU A 68 -7.65 14.92 -11.27
C LEU A 68 -8.41 15.94 -10.44
N LEU A 69 -7.87 16.32 -9.28
CA LEU A 69 -8.45 17.38 -8.43
C LEU A 69 -8.53 18.72 -9.16
N LEU A 70 -7.49 19.11 -9.89
CA LEU A 70 -7.50 20.33 -10.73
C LEU A 70 -8.58 20.30 -11.81
N LYS A 71 -9.01 19.11 -12.24
CA LYS A 71 -10.10 18.92 -13.20
C LYS A 71 -11.47 18.77 -12.54
N ASN A 72 -11.56 18.96 -11.23
CA ASN A 72 -12.76 18.74 -10.42
C ASN A 72 -13.36 17.33 -10.61
N LYS A 73 -12.51 16.30 -10.86
CA LYS A 73 -12.95 14.91 -10.96
C LYS A 73 -13.10 14.28 -9.59
N ASN A 74 -14.15 13.51 -9.41
CA ASN A 74 -14.26 12.62 -8.27
C ASN A 74 -13.24 11.46 -8.41
N ILE A 75 -12.68 11.04 -7.28
CA ILE A 75 -11.59 10.07 -7.27
C ILE A 75 -11.92 8.97 -6.27
N ILE A 76 -11.76 7.73 -6.70
CA ILE A 76 -11.86 6.56 -5.83
C ILE A 76 -10.47 5.93 -5.73
N ILE A 77 -9.94 5.83 -4.50
CA ILE A 77 -8.72 5.07 -4.24
C ILE A 77 -9.14 3.69 -3.78
N CYS A 78 -8.78 2.66 -4.54
CA CYS A 78 -9.17 1.28 -4.28
C CYS A 78 -7.95 0.38 -4.17
N GLY A 79 -7.86 -0.44 -3.11
CA GLY A 79 -6.76 -1.39 -2.96
C GLY A 79 -6.59 -1.92 -1.54
N GLY A 80 -5.71 -2.92 -1.39
CA GLY A 80 -5.42 -3.58 -0.13
C GLY A 80 -4.09 -3.18 0.52
N THR A 81 -3.26 -2.38 -0.16
CA THR A 81 -1.94 -1.99 0.36
C THR A 81 -2.06 -0.74 1.24
N GLY A 82 -2.32 -0.95 2.53
CA GLY A 82 -2.55 0.13 3.49
C GLY A 82 -1.43 1.16 3.57
N LEU A 83 -0.16 0.73 3.35
CA LEU A 83 0.98 1.65 3.30
C LEU A 83 0.90 2.59 2.09
N TYR A 84 0.43 2.11 0.92
CA TYR A 84 0.23 2.93 -0.26
C TYR A 84 -0.86 3.98 -0.04
N ILE A 85 -1.98 3.57 0.55
CA ILE A 85 -3.09 4.48 0.90
C ILE A 85 -2.60 5.55 1.90
N LYS A 86 -1.86 5.14 2.93
CA LYS A 86 -1.30 6.07 3.92
C LYS A 86 -0.29 7.03 3.29
N ALA A 87 0.62 6.52 2.46
CA ALA A 87 1.61 7.34 1.78
C ALA A 87 0.97 8.34 0.82
N LEU A 88 -0.12 7.97 0.14
CA LEU A 88 -0.82 8.82 -0.80
C LEU A 88 -1.57 9.96 -0.09
N LEU A 89 -2.35 9.65 0.94
CA LEU A 89 -3.34 10.55 1.53
C LEU A 89 -2.84 11.39 2.71
N TYR A 90 -1.72 11.02 3.31
CA TYR A 90 -1.18 11.70 4.47
C TYR A 90 0.20 12.29 4.16
N ASP A 91 0.69 13.23 4.97
CA ASP A 91 2.04 13.81 4.86
C ASP A 91 3.13 12.81 5.30
N TYR A 92 3.02 11.59 4.77
CA TYR A 92 3.94 10.51 5.06
C TYR A 92 5.32 10.83 4.48
N LYS A 93 6.30 11.02 5.35
CA LYS A 93 7.68 11.29 4.98
C LYS A 93 8.48 9.98 5.06
N PHE A 94 9.20 9.70 3.99
CA PHE A 94 10.18 8.62 3.99
C PHE A 94 11.45 9.19 4.57
N GLN A 95 11.88 8.60 5.67
CA GLN A 95 13.20 8.93 6.25
C GLN A 95 14.23 8.14 5.45
N GLU A 96 15.33 8.79 5.12
CA GLU A 96 16.51 8.10 4.59
C GLU A 96 16.95 7.09 5.66
N GLU A 97 16.76 5.82 5.36
CA GLU A 97 17.25 4.74 6.20
C GLU A 97 18.79 4.79 6.10
N THR A 98 19.46 5.32 7.10
CA THR A 98 20.88 5.02 7.25
C THR A 98 20.97 3.54 7.58
N LEU A 99 21.34 2.75 6.59
CA LEU A 99 21.54 1.31 6.74
C LEU A 99 22.64 1.11 7.80
N ASN A 100 22.22 0.81 9.00
CA ASN A 100 23.11 0.46 10.07
C ASN A 100 23.11 -1.06 10.17
N ASN A 101 24.16 -1.70 9.64
CA ASN A 101 24.31 -3.18 9.61
C ASN A 101 24.46 -3.80 11.02
N LYS A 102 24.20 -3.00 12.06
CA LYS A 102 24.34 -3.39 13.48
C LYS A 102 23.54 -4.65 13.83
N TYR A 103 22.40 -4.82 13.20
CA TYR A 103 21.43 -5.87 13.52
C TYR A 103 21.42 -7.05 12.54
N ASP A 104 22.15 -6.98 11.42
CA ASP A 104 22.04 -7.93 10.31
C ASP A 104 22.42 -9.37 10.72
N ASN A 105 23.46 -9.49 11.54
CA ASN A 105 24.00 -10.79 11.97
C ASN A 105 23.32 -11.35 13.23
N MET A 106 22.36 -10.65 13.81
CA MET A 106 21.66 -11.08 15.01
C MET A 106 20.53 -12.05 14.69
N SER A 107 20.34 -13.05 15.53
CA SER A 107 19.17 -13.94 15.46
C SER A 107 17.88 -13.20 15.85
N LEU A 108 16.74 -13.74 15.45
CA LEU A 108 15.44 -13.16 15.82
C LEU A 108 15.25 -13.11 17.36
N GLU A 109 15.72 -14.14 18.06
CA GLU A 109 15.62 -14.24 19.52
C GLU A 109 16.46 -13.18 20.22
N GLU A 110 17.68 -12.89 19.72
CA GLU A 110 18.53 -11.82 20.23
C GLU A 110 17.89 -10.45 20.00
N LEU A 111 17.34 -10.21 18.81
CA LEU A 111 16.65 -8.98 18.47
C LEU A 111 15.39 -8.75 19.32
N GLN A 112 14.63 -9.80 19.60
CA GLN A 112 13.45 -9.73 20.46
C GLN A 112 13.78 -9.28 21.89
N LYS A 113 14.94 -9.65 22.42
CA LYS A 113 15.41 -9.23 23.76
C LYS A 113 15.72 -7.73 23.84
N LEU A 114 16.04 -7.09 22.71
CA LEU A 114 16.30 -5.67 22.62
C LEU A 114 15.04 -4.81 22.50
N LEU A 115 13.89 -5.43 22.26
CA LEU A 115 12.63 -4.70 22.12
C LEU A 115 12.13 -4.16 23.46
N PRO A 116 11.63 -2.92 23.49
CA PRO A 116 10.89 -2.41 24.65
C PRO A 116 9.67 -3.31 24.95
N LYS A 117 9.35 -3.45 26.23
CA LYS A 117 8.22 -4.31 26.68
C LYS A 117 6.90 -3.95 26.01
N ASP A 118 6.67 -2.67 25.79
CA ASP A 118 5.42 -2.13 25.22
C ASP A 118 5.47 -1.94 23.68
N SER A 119 6.45 -2.55 23.02
CA SER A 119 6.56 -2.43 21.55
C SER A 119 5.40 -3.18 20.87
N LEU A 120 4.73 -2.48 19.94
CA LEU A 120 3.64 -3.03 19.11
C LEU A 120 4.14 -3.67 17.81
N VAL A 121 5.47 -3.84 17.65
CA VAL A 121 6.04 -4.47 16.47
C VAL A 121 5.72 -5.97 16.44
N ASP A 122 5.46 -6.48 15.25
CA ASP A 122 5.35 -7.94 15.04
C ASP A 122 6.70 -8.61 15.36
N LYS A 123 6.78 -9.21 16.53
CA LYS A 123 7.99 -9.81 17.09
C LYS A 123 8.49 -11.02 16.30
N ASN A 124 7.63 -11.65 15.50
CA ASN A 124 7.99 -12.83 14.71
C ASN A 124 8.56 -12.47 13.32
N ASN A 125 8.54 -11.20 12.96
CA ASN A 125 9.08 -10.73 11.68
C ASN A 125 10.42 -10.04 11.89
N LYS A 126 11.53 -10.76 11.62
CA LYS A 126 12.92 -10.26 11.80
C LYS A 126 13.11 -8.88 11.16
N ARG A 127 12.67 -8.70 9.91
CA ARG A 127 12.83 -7.44 9.18
C ARG A 127 12.09 -6.27 9.85
N ARG A 128 10.89 -6.52 10.39
CA ARG A 128 10.14 -5.48 11.12
C ARG A 128 10.80 -5.15 12.46
N VAL A 129 11.33 -6.15 13.14
CA VAL A 129 12.06 -5.95 14.41
C VAL A 129 13.33 -5.15 14.17
N VAL A 130 14.14 -5.50 13.18
CA VAL A 130 15.35 -4.74 12.80
C VAL A 130 15.02 -3.28 12.52
N ARG A 131 14.08 -3.03 11.62
CA ARG A 131 13.64 -1.66 11.29
C ARG A 131 13.13 -0.87 12.49
N PHE A 132 12.46 -1.54 13.41
CA PHE A 132 12.00 -0.89 14.64
C PHE A 132 13.16 -0.47 15.54
N LEU A 133 14.15 -1.35 15.73
CA LEU A 133 15.34 -1.08 16.54
C LEU A 133 16.21 0.03 15.91
N GLU A 134 16.43 0.00 14.61
CA GLU A 134 17.13 1.07 13.88
C GLU A 134 16.46 2.43 14.06
N LYS A 135 15.12 2.48 13.99
CA LYS A 135 14.37 3.71 14.27
C LYS A 135 14.55 4.20 15.71
N LEU A 136 14.59 3.30 16.67
CA LEU A 136 14.86 3.65 18.06
C LEU A 136 16.28 4.22 18.23
N ASP A 137 17.29 3.56 17.65
CA ASP A 137 18.67 4.01 17.71
C ASP A 137 18.86 5.41 17.10
N ASN A 138 18.16 5.67 16.01
CA ASN A 138 18.20 6.96 15.33
C ASN A 138 17.29 8.03 15.98
N GLY A 139 16.67 7.72 17.11
CA GLY A 139 15.77 8.66 17.81
C GLY A 139 14.51 9.01 17.01
N ILE A 140 14.16 8.19 16.02
CA ILE A 140 13.05 8.43 15.11
C ILE A 140 11.74 8.09 15.83
N LYS A 141 11.03 9.13 16.24
CA LYS A 141 9.66 8.98 16.75
C LYS A 141 8.69 8.83 15.59
N SER A 142 7.73 7.91 15.71
CA SER A 142 6.62 7.85 14.75
C SER A 142 5.77 9.11 14.92
N GLU A 143 5.95 10.06 14.03
CA GLU A 143 5.09 11.25 13.99
C GLU A 143 3.69 10.88 13.47
N LYS A 144 2.69 11.52 14.07
CA LYS A 144 1.32 11.38 13.59
C LYS A 144 1.21 12.13 12.27
N SER A 145 1.02 11.39 11.18
CA SER A 145 0.88 12.01 9.85
C SER A 145 -0.44 12.76 9.74
N ASN A 146 -0.42 13.97 9.21
CA ASN A 146 -1.62 14.78 8.96
C ASN A 146 -2.25 14.37 7.63
N LYS A 147 -3.56 14.53 7.52
CA LYS A 147 -4.27 14.36 6.24
C LYS A 147 -3.88 15.49 5.29
N LEU A 148 -3.61 15.15 4.04
CA LEU A 148 -3.34 16.13 2.97
C LEU A 148 -4.58 16.46 2.13
N TYR A 149 -5.59 15.61 2.18
CA TYR A 149 -6.81 15.72 1.39
C TYR A 149 -8.01 15.40 2.25
N ASP A 150 -9.17 15.94 1.89
CA ASP A 150 -10.45 15.52 2.45
C ASP A 150 -10.91 14.24 1.76
N PHE A 151 -11.19 13.20 2.54
CA PHE A 151 -11.65 11.92 2.03
C PHE A 151 -12.50 11.15 3.04
N TYR A 152 -13.34 10.28 2.53
CA TYR A 152 -14.02 9.26 3.30
C TYR A 152 -13.28 7.92 3.14
N MET A 153 -13.02 7.25 4.26
CA MET A 153 -12.39 5.93 4.24
C MET A 153 -13.44 4.87 4.56
N ILE A 154 -13.60 3.93 3.64
CA ILE A 154 -14.54 2.80 3.78
C ILE A 154 -13.71 1.53 3.89
N GLY A 155 -13.81 0.85 5.02
CA GLY A 155 -13.22 -0.47 5.24
C GLY A 155 -14.25 -1.57 5.01
N LEU A 156 -13.89 -2.56 4.22
CA LEU A 156 -14.72 -3.75 4.01
C LEU A 156 -14.20 -4.88 4.88
N THR A 157 -15.09 -5.53 5.61
CA THR A 157 -14.78 -6.69 6.41
C THR A 157 -15.88 -7.75 6.28
N LYS A 158 -15.51 -9.00 6.48
CA LYS A 158 -16.39 -10.16 6.50
C LYS A 158 -15.87 -11.17 7.52
N ASP A 159 -16.71 -12.12 7.87
CA ASP A 159 -16.30 -13.25 8.68
C ASP A 159 -15.17 -14.03 8.00
N ARG A 160 -14.25 -14.55 8.80
CA ARG A 160 -13.00 -15.17 8.32
C ARG A 160 -13.26 -16.35 7.39
N GLU A 161 -14.25 -17.16 7.71
CA GLU A 161 -14.65 -18.31 6.90
C GLU A 161 -15.17 -17.87 5.53
N GLU A 162 -16.01 -16.83 5.49
CA GLU A 162 -16.51 -16.27 4.23
C GLU A 162 -15.38 -15.68 3.36
N ILE A 163 -14.38 -15.04 4.01
CA ILE A 163 -13.20 -14.53 3.31
C ILE A 163 -12.41 -15.68 2.69
N TYR A 164 -12.16 -16.76 3.43
CA TYR A 164 -11.42 -17.91 2.91
C TYR A 164 -12.15 -18.59 1.73
N ASN A 165 -13.46 -18.77 1.84
CA ASN A 165 -14.25 -19.34 0.75
C ASN A 165 -14.17 -18.49 -0.53
N LYS A 166 -14.23 -17.15 -0.39
CA LYS A 166 -14.07 -16.24 -1.52
C LYS A 166 -12.67 -16.25 -2.12
N ILE A 167 -11.62 -16.34 -1.27
CA ILE A 167 -10.23 -16.44 -1.76
C ILE A 167 -10.06 -17.73 -2.57
N ASN A 168 -10.52 -18.86 -2.04
CA ASN A 168 -10.41 -20.15 -2.71
C ASN A 168 -11.14 -20.14 -4.06
N LEU A 169 -12.42 -19.70 -4.07
CA LEU A 169 -13.18 -19.58 -5.31
C LEU A 169 -12.46 -18.71 -6.35
N ARG A 170 -11.92 -17.57 -5.93
CA ARG A 170 -11.19 -16.67 -6.82
C ARG A 170 -9.90 -17.30 -7.37
N VAL A 171 -9.21 -18.10 -6.56
CA VAL A 171 -8.00 -18.82 -7.01
C VAL A 171 -8.36 -19.90 -8.04
N ASP A 172 -9.49 -20.59 -7.83
CA ASP A 172 -9.98 -21.61 -8.76
C ASP A 172 -10.43 -21.01 -10.11
N GLU A 173 -10.88 -19.76 -10.12
CA GLU A 173 -11.29 -19.01 -11.32
C GLU A 173 -10.10 -18.35 -12.07
N MET A 174 -8.92 -18.23 -11.46
CA MET A 174 -7.70 -17.67 -12.06
C MET A 174 -6.95 -18.68 -12.95
#